data_c79afd575b997e83f4d5bf9efd0cc74a
#
_entry.id   c79afd575b997e83f4d5bf9efd0cc74a
#
_cell.length_a   1.000
_cell.length_b   1.000
_cell.length_c   1.000
_cell.angle_alpha   90.00
_cell.angle_beta   90.00
_cell.angle_gamma   90.00
#
_symmetry.space_group_name_H-M   'P 1'
#
loop_
_entity.id
_entity.type
_entity.pdbx_description
1 polymer ?
#
loop_
_entity_poly.entity_id
_entity_poly.type
_entity_poly.pdbx_seq_one_letter_code
_entity_poly.pdbx_strand_id
1 'polypeptide(L)'
;WLQEQGYLKYSKDDPETVMDIGQGSSAFGMDPSRIYINLKDKYPLGTVDAADYEKIRDEIKAGLEELRYNQSSVIQQVYKKEDLYEGPFLEQAPDLVALSNHGFDLKGKVKADGVFGHSNLVGMHTQDDAFYFASDQSPCRSIFDAKDIILNGLKDEHK
;
A
#
# COMPACT_ATOMS: atom_id res chain seq x y z
N TRP A 1 7.40 -3.35 10.53
CA TRP A 1 8.09 -2.06 10.57
C TRP A 1 7.28 -1.02 11.36
N LEU A 2 6.03 -0.72 11.03
CA LEU A 2 5.21 0.26 11.78
C LEU A 2 5.16 -0.07 13.28
N GLN A 3 5.06 -1.34 13.64
CA GLN A 3 5.06 -1.79 15.03
C GLN A 3 6.43 -1.59 15.69
N GLU A 4 7.52 -1.95 15.02
CA GLU A 4 8.88 -1.79 15.57
C GLU A 4 9.27 -0.32 15.74
N GLN A 5 8.76 0.57 14.87
CA GLN A 5 8.96 2.01 14.99
C GLN A 5 7.98 2.69 15.98
N GLY A 6 7.06 1.92 16.56
CA GLY A 6 6.10 2.41 17.56
C GLY A 6 4.88 3.13 17.00
N TYR A 7 4.71 3.19 15.69
CA TYR A 7 3.51 3.78 15.06
C TYR A 7 2.27 2.89 15.20
N LEU A 8 2.45 1.56 15.22
CA LEU A 8 1.39 0.58 15.36
C LEU A 8 1.51 -0.16 16.68
N LYS A 9 0.41 -0.27 17.40
CA LYS A 9 0.28 -1.04 18.64
C LYS A 9 -0.91 -1.99 18.51
N TYR A 10 -0.81 -3.14 19.14
CA TYR A 10 -1.92 -4.07 19.23
C TYR A 10 -2.53 -4.07 20.64
N SER A 11 -3.79 -4.40 20.73
CA SER A 11 -4.57 -4.45 22.00
C SER A 11 -4.29 -5.70 22.84
N LYS A 12 -3.60 -6.69 22.24
CA LYS A 12 -3.23 -7.97 22.89
C LYS A 12 -1.84 -8.42 22.40
N ASP A 13 -1.20 -9.29 23.19
CA ASP A 13 0.16 -9.79 22.92
C ASP A 13 0.22 -10.72 21.69
N ASP A 14 -0.88 -11.41 21.37
CA ASP A 14 -0.99 -12.31 20.21
C ASP A 14 -2.11 -11.84 19.27
N PRO A 15 -1.86 -10.79 18.46
CA PRO A 15 -2.85 -10.25 17.54
C PRO A 15 -3.05 -11.19 16.35
N GLU A 16 -4.29 -11.34 15.89
CA GLU A 16 -4.64 -12.23 14.78
C GLU A 16 -5.13 -11.48 13.53
N THR A 17 -5.73 -10.34 13.75
CA THR A 17 -6.37 -9.56 12.69
C THR A 17 -6.09 -8.06 12.85
N VAL A 18 -6.38 -7.29 11.81
CA VAL A 18 -6.33 -5.82 11.86
C VAL A 18 -7.31 -5.22 12.86
N MET A 19 -8.31 -5.98 13.29
CA MET A 19 -9.25 -5.55 14.33
C MET A 19 -8.62 -5.52 15.74
N ASP A 20 -7.45 -6.12 15.89
CA ASP A 20 -6.68 -6.11 17.14
C ASP A 20 -5.78 -4.87 17.27
N ILE A 21 -5.87 -3.92 16.34
CA ILE A 21 -5.17 -2.63 16.44
C ILE A 21 -5.59 -1.95 17.74
N GLY A 22 -4.60 -1.61 18.56
CA GLY A 22 -4.78 -1.07 19.90
C GLY A 22 -4.78 0.46 19.95
N GLN A 23 -5.21 0.95 21.11
CA GLN A 23 -5.12 2.37 21.44
C GLN A 23 -3.68 2.85 21.42
N GLY A 24 -3.45 4.09 20.97
CA GLY A 24 -2.14 4.69 20.86
C GLY A 24 -1.40 4.34 19.57
N SER A 25 -2.04 3.66 18.60
CA SER A 25 -1.53 3.54 17.25
C SER A 25 -1.67 4.88 16.53
N SER A 26 -0.59 5.42 15.97
CA SER A 26 -0.62 6.65 15.16
C SER A 26 -0.74 6.39 13.66
N ALA A 27 -0.39 5.16 13.23
CA ALA A 27 -0.59 4.72 11.85
C ALA A 27 -0.86 3.21 11.80
N PHE A 28 -1.50 2.75 10.73
CA PHE A 28 -1.78 1.34 10.48
C PHE A 28 -1.81 1.02 8.98
N GLY A 29 -1.65 -0.25 8.64
CA GLY A 29 -1.80 -0.78 7.28
C GLY A 29 -2.98 -1.74 7.21
N MET A 30 -3.76 -1.67 6.14
CA MET A 30 -4.87 -2.59 5.86
C MET A 30 -4.46 -3.68 4.88
N ASP A 31 -3.43 -3.42 4.10
CA ASP A 31 -2.87 -4.31 3.10
C ASP A 31 -1.36 -4.04 2.90
N PRO A 32 -0.69 -4.82 2.04
CA PRO A 32 0.71 -4.58 1.71
C PRO A 32 0.91 -3.23 1.09
N SER A 33 1.54 -2.29 1.49
CA SER A 33 1.91 -1.01 0.87
C SER A 33 1.06 0.22 1.20
N ARG A 34 -0.17 0.06 1.69
CA ARG A 34 -1.05 1.19 1.99
C ARG A 34 -1.07 1.50 3.47
N ILE A 35 -0.74 2.74 3.81
CA ILE A 35 -0.63 3.19 5.20
C ILE A 35 -1.60 4.34 5.43
N TYR A 36 -2.28 4.27 6.57
CA TYR A 36 -3.27 5.24 7.02
C TYR A 36 -2.79 5.88 8.31
N ILE A 37 -2.88 7.19 8.41
CA ILE A 37 -2.64 7.94 9.65
C ILE A 37 -3.90 7.88 10.50
N ASN A 38 -3.76 7.45 11.74
CA ASN A 38 -4.89 7.20 12.65
C ASN A 38 -5.43 8.51 13.27
N LEU A 39 -6.08 9.32 12.43
CA LEU A 39 -6.66 10.61 12.79
C LEU A 39 -7.83 10.47 13.78
N LYS A 40 -7.90 11.35 14.78
CA LYS A 40 -8.91 11.37 15.84
C LYS A 40 -10.34 11.41 15.31
N ASP A 41 -10.65 12.32 14.44
CA ASP A 41 -12.03 12.51 13.97
C ASP A 41 -12.40 11.62 12.78
N LYS A 42 -11.47 10.78 12.30
CA LYS A 42 -11.66 9.89 11.15
C LYS A 42 -11.86 8.44 11.57
N TYR A 43 -11.14 7.97 12.59
CA TYR A 43 -11.16 6.58 13.01
C TYR A 43 -11.58 6.42 14.47
N PRO A 44 -12.30 5.34 14.83
CA PRO A 44 -12.82 5.13 16.19
C PRO A 44 -11.76 5.14 17.30
N LEU A 45 -10.55 4.68 16.99
CA LEU A 45 -9.39 4.67 17.89
C LEU A 45 -8.33 5.70 17.48
N GLY A 46 -8.76 6.76 16.81
CA GLY A 46 -7.86 7.80 16.31
C GLY A 46 -7.10 8.49 17.44
N THR A 47 -5.81 8.71 17.23
CA THR A 47 -4.89 9.29 18.22
C THR A 47 -4.16 10.53 17.72
N VAL A 48 -4.09 10.71 16.41
CA VAL A 48 -3.34 11.79 15.78
C VAL A 48 -4.22 13.01 15.61
N ASP A 49 -3.78 14.14 16.11
CA ASP A 49 -4.43 15.43 15.85
C ASP A 49 -4.14 15.90 14.42
N ALA A 50 -5.06 16.64 13.83
CA ALA A 50 -4.90 17.18 12.48
C ALA A 50 -3.62 18.03 12.32
N ALA A 51 -3.19 18.72 13.39
CA ALA A 51 -1.96 19.51 13.40
C ALA A 51 -0.67 18.68 13.27
N ASP A 52 -0.71 17.41 13.70
CA ASP A 52 0.45 16.49 13.65
C ASP A 52 0.43 15.58 12.41
N TYR A 53 -0.63 15.62 11.60
CA TYR A 53 -0.86 14.74 10.47
C TYR A 53 0.31 14.74 9.48
N GLU A 54 0.70 15.91 8.98
CA GLU A 54 1.78 16.03 7.99
C GLU A 54 3.12 15.57 8.56
N LYS A 55 3.41 15.93 9.80
CA LYS A 55 4.64 15.55 10.48
C LYS A 55 4.79 14.04 10.55
N ILE A 56 3.77 13.32 11.05
CA ILE A 56 3.79 11.87 11.19
C ILE A 56 3.87 11.20 9.82
N ARG A 57 3.14 11.72 8.84
CA ARG A 57 3.16 11.23 7.46
C ARG A 57 4.55 11.35 6.84
N ASP A 58 5.23 12.47 7.03
CA ASP A 58 6.57 12.71 6.50
C ASP A 58 7.63 11.86 7.23
N GLU A 59 7.51 11.68 8.53
CA GLU A 59 8.40 10.80 9.31
C GLU A 59 8.29 9.34 8.84
N ILE A 60 7.08 8.82 8.64
CA ILE A 60 6.86 7.45 8.14
C ILE A 60 7.41 7.33 6.71
N LYS A 61 7.14 8.29 5.84
CA LYS A 61 7.65 8.31 4.47
C LYS A 61 9.18 8.24 4.47
N ALA A 62 9.85 9.12 5.18
CA ALA A 62 11.31 9.15 5.24
C ALA A 62 11.90 7.83 5.80
N GLY A 63 11.34 7.31 6.88
CA GLY A 63 11.81 6.06 7.49
C GLY A 63 11.64 4.84 6.59
N LEU A 64 10.57 4.79 5.79
CA LEU A 64 10.39 3.73 4.79
C LEU A 64 11.38 3.86 3.63
N GLU A 65 11.62 5.07 3.11
CA GLU A 65 12.58 5.30 2.03
C GLU A 65 14.04 5.05 2.45
N GLU A 66 14.32 5.16 3.74
CA GLU A 66 15.62 4.79 4.33
C GLU A 66 15.76 3.28 4.61
N LEU A 67 14.69 2.48 4.50
CA LEU A 67 14.73 1.07 4.81
C LEU A 67 15.68 0.29 3.90
N ARG A 68 16.58 -0.48 4.51
CA ARG A 68 17.62 -1.25 3.81
C ARG A 68 17.59 -2.72 4.24
N TYR A 69 17.88 -3.59 3.30
CA TYR A 69 18.19 -5.00 3.53
C TYR A 69 19.50 -5.35 2.85
N ASN A 70 20.49 -5.79 3.61
CA ASN A 70 21.85 -6.09 3.09
C ASN A 70 22.39 -4.97 2.19
N GLN A 71 22.29 -3.71 2.63
CA GLN A 71 22.69 -2.48 1.93
C GLN A 71 21.82 -2.10 0.72
N SER A 72 20.92 -2.96 0.28
CA SER A 72 19.98 -2.65 -0.81
C SER A 72 18.78 -1.85 -0.30
N SER A 73 18.34 -0.85 -1.07
CA SER A 73 17.10 -0.13 -0.77
C SER A 73 15.91 -1.06 -0.97
N VAL A 74 15.04 -1.13 0.02
CA VAL A 74 13.82 -1.96 -0.01
C VAL A 74 12.68 -1.23 -0.70
N ILE A 75 12.52 0.04 -0.39
CA ILE A 75 11.47 0.90 -0.96
C ILE A 75 12.10 1.74 -2.07
N GLN A 76 11.44 1.74 -3.23
CA GLN A 76 11.78 2.58 -4.36
C GLN A 76 11.31 4.01 -4.12
N GLN A 77 10.05 4.16 -3.69
CA GLN A 77 9.42 5.44 -3.42
C GLN A 77 8.21 5.27 -2.52
N VAL A 78 7.91 6.28 -1.71
CA VAL A 78 6.65 6.42 -0.98
C VAL A 78 5.91 7.63 -1.50
N TYR A 79 4.70 7.42 -2.00
CA TYR A 79 3.81 8.45 -2.50
C TYR A 79 2.86 8.93 -1.40
N LYS A 80 2.58 10.21 -1.36
CA LYS A 80 1.42 10.75 -0.64
C LYS A 80 0.16 10.55 -1.47
N LYS A 81 -1.00 10.48 -0.83
CA LYS A 81 -2.29 10.25 -1.55
C LYS A 81 -2.54 11.28 -2.65
N GLU A 82 -2.13 12.52 -2.42
CA GLU A 82 -2.31 13.64 -3.35
C GLU A 82 -1.45 13.51 -4.61
N ASP A 83 -0.38 12.69 -4.56
CA ASP A 83 0.48 12.42 -5.71
C ASP A 83 -0.12 11.38 -6.66
N LEU A 84 -1.07 10.54 -6.16
CA LEU A 84 -1.62 9.39 -6.88
C LEU A 84 -3.10 9.50 -7.20
N TYR A 85 -3.86 10.21 -6.39
CA TYR A 85 -5.31 10.20 -6.44
C TYR A 85 -5.87 11.62 -6.51
N GLU A 86 -7.00 11.73 -7.19
CA GLU A 86 -7.81 12.95 -7.28
C GLU A 86 -9.30 12.60 -7.21
N GLY A 87 -10.14 13.59 -6.97
CA GLY A 87 -11.59 13.44 -6.98
C GLY A 87 -12.23 13.37 -5.58
N PRO A 88 -13.55 13.11 -5.52
CA PRO A 88 -14.35 13.27 -4.30
C PRO A 88 -14.05 12.26 -3.19
N PHE A 89 -13.32 11.18 -3.50
CA PHE A 89 -12.98 10.14 -2.53
C PHE A 89 -11.53 10.20 -2.04
N LEU A 90 -10.80 11.28 -2.33
CA LEU A 90 -9.41 11.46 -1.92
C LEU A 90 -9.22 11.28 -0.41
N GLU A 91 -10.17 11.74 0.41
CA GLU A 91 -10.10 11.60 1.86
C GLU A 91 -10.22 10.15 2.36
N GLN A 92 -10.71 9.23 1.52
CA GLN A 92 -10.80 7.80 1.83
C GLN A 92 -9.56 7.02 1.36
N ALA A 93 -8.73 7.62 0.53
CA ALA A 93 -7.50 7.00 0.04
C ALA A 93 -6.49 6.78 1.18
N PRO A 94 -5.58 5.80 1.04
CA PRO A 94 -4.46 5.64 1.97
C PRO A 94 -3.58 6.88 1.95
N ASP A 95 -3.14 7.31 3.13
CA ASP A 95 -2.35 8.53 3.28
C ASP A 95 -0.95 8.43 2.68
N LEU A 96 -0.40 7.19 2.66
CA LEU A 96 0.86 6.84 2.01
C LEU A 96 0.71 5.52 1.24
N VAL A 97 1.39 5.44 0.09
CA VAL A 97 1.53 4.22 -0.71
C VAL A 97 3.01 3.95 -0.96
N ALA A 98 3.51 2.83 -0.44
CA ALA A 98 4.89 2.42 -0.62
C ALA A 98 5.06 1.54 -1.86
N LEU A 99 6.01 1.87 -2.72
CA LEU A 99 6.43 1.06 -3.86
C LEU A 99 7.77 0.41 -3.53
N SER A 100 7.83 -0.92 -3.57
CA SER A 100 9.08 -1.66 -3.33
C SER A 100 9.97 -1.70 -4.55
N ASN A 101 11.26 -1.82 -4.32
CA ASN A 101 12.22 -2.22 -5.35
C ASN A 101 12.02 -3.68 -5.77
N HIS A 102 12.46 -4.03 -6.96
CA HIS A 102 12.46 -5.41 -7.44
C HIS A 102 13.19 -6.33 -6.45
N GLY A 103 12.63 -7.52 -6.23
CA GLY A 103 13.14 -8.49 -5.25
C GLY A 103 12.54 -8.36 -3.84
N PHE A 104 11.72 -7.34 -3.58
CA PHE A 104 11.03 -7.16 -2.30
C PHE A 104 9.51 -7.18 -2.49
N ASP A 105 8.86 -8.12 -1.83
CA ASP A 105 7.41 -8.26 -1.83
C ASP A 105 6.84 -7.81 -0.48
N LEU A 106 6.18 -6.65 -0.46
CA LEU A 106 5.59 -6.08 0.75
C LEU A 106 4.44 -6.96 1.25
N LYS A 107 4.37 -7.14 2.56
CA LYS A 107 3.32 -7.93 3.21
C LYS A 107 2.67 -7.16 4.35
N GLY A 108 1.34 -7.17 4.40
CA GLY A 108 0.55 -6.62 5.50
C GLY A 108 0.18 -7.67 6.55
N LYS A 109 1.15 -8.43 7.05
CA LYS A 109 0.88 -9.46 8.05
C LYS A 109 0.77 -8.86 9.44
N VAL A 110 -0.25 -9.27 10.19
CA VAL A 110 -0.42 -8.93 11.61
C VAL A 110 0.63 -9.64 12.46
N LYS A 111 0.84 -10.93 12.19
CA LYS A 111 1.91 -11.72 12.81
C LYS A 111 3.09 -11.85 11.85
N ALA A 112 4.24 -11.37 12.25
CA ALA A 112 5.49 -11.57 11.55
C ALA A 112 6.62 -11.65 12.56
N ASP A 113 7.61 -12.51 12.32
CA ASP A 113 8.77 -12.69 13.19
C ASP A 113 9.76 -11.50 13.08
N GLY A 114 9.52 -10.56 12.18
CA GLY A 114 10.33 -9.37 11.97
C GLY A 114 9.94 -8.64 10.68
N VAL A 115 10.67 -7.55 10.39
CA VAL A 115 10.44 -6.74 9.17
C VAL A 115 10.73 -7.52 7.90
N PHE A 116 11.72 -8.40 7.94
CA PHE A 116 12.15 -9.19 6.79
C PHE A 116 11.95 -10.68 7.02
N GLY A 117 11.59 -11.38 5.96
CA GLY A 117 11.45 -12.83 5.96
C GLY A 117 11.55 -13.40 4.56
N HIS A 118 11.70 -14.72 4.46
CA HIS A 118 11.66 -15.44 3.20
C HIS A 118 10.40 -16.29 3.11
N SER A 119 9.86 -16.39 1.91
CA SER A 119 8.75 -17.27 1.58
C SER A 119 9.24 -18.38 0.65
N ASN A 120 8.53 -19.51 0.64
CA ASN A 120 8.77 -20.59 -0.32
C ASN A 120 8.42 -20.16 -1.76
N LEU A 121 7.57 -19.14 -1.91
CA LEU A 121 7.26 -18.52 -3.18
C LEU A 121 8.16 -17.29 -3.33
N VAL A 122 9.03 -17.30 -4.33
CA VAL A 122 10.02 -16.24 -4.58
C VAL A 122 9.63 -15.28 -5.71
N GLY A 123 8.46 -15.47 -6.30
CA GLY A 123 7.89 -14.53 -7.28
C GLY A 123 7.26 -13.32 -6.61
N MET A 124 7.25 -12.20 -7.29
CA MET A 124 6.58 -10.97 -6.87
C MET A 124 5.84 -10.32 -8.03
N HIS A 125 4.86 -9.49 -7.71
CA HIS A 125 4.28 -8.59 -8.69
C HIS A 125 5.21 -7.40 -8.94
N THR A 126 5.34 -6.99 -10.20
CA THR A 126 6.09 -5.80 -10.59
C THR A 126 5.13 -4.71 -11.08
N GLN A 127 5.54 -3.46 -10.97
CA GLN A 127 4.73 -2.34 -11.44
C GLN A 127 4.81 -2.17 -12.97
N ASP A 128 5.95 -2.52 -13.55
CA ASP A 128 6.39 -2.12 -14.89
C ASP A 128 6.52 -3.30 -15.87
N ASP A 129 6.16 -4.50 -15.46
CA ASP A 129 6.34 -5.72 -16.25
C ASP A 129 5.01 -6.46 -16.51
N ALA A 130 3.95 -5.69 -16.76
CA ALA A 130 2.67 -6.22 -17.15
C ALA A 130 2.65 -6.53 -18.66
N PHE A 131 1.99 -7.63 -19.03
CA PHE A 131 1.77 -7.97 -20.42
C PHE A 131 0.28 -7.97 -20.79
N TYR A 132 0.01 -7.72 -22.06
CA TYR A 132 -1.32 -7.80 -22.64
C TYR A 132 -1.29 -8.71 -23.88
N PHE A 133 -2.30 -9.53 -24.00
CA PHE A 133 -2.50 -10.38 -25.18
C PHE A 133 -3.97 -10.31 -25.64
N ALA A 134 -4.18 -10.07 -26.94
CA ALA A 134 -5.49 -10.13 -27.57
C ALA A 134 -5.38 -10.85 -28.93
N SER A 135 -6.42 -11.66 -29.26
CA SER A 135 -6.48 -12.41 -30.52
C SER A 135 -6.74 -11.52 -31.74
N ASP A 136 -7.35 -10.38 -31.54
CA ASP A 136 -7.77 -9.41 -32.58
C ASP A 136 -6.75 -8.30 -32.85
N GLN A 137 -5.55 -8.38 -32.23
CA GLN A 137 -4.49 -7.38 -32.34
C GLN A 137 -4.87 -5.97 -31.89
N SER A 138 -5.94 -5.82 -31.08
CA SER A 138 -6.30 -4.53 -30.48
C SER A 138 -5.14 -3.95 -29.68
N PRO A 139 -4.68 -2.72 -29.97
CA PRO A 139 -3.57 -2.15 -29.24
C PRO A 139 -3.99 -1.77 -27.81
N CYS A 140 -3.20 -2.20 -26.82
CA CYS A 140 -3.34 -1.77 -25.43
C CYS A 140 -2.00 -1.21 -24.97
N ARG A 141 -1.97 0.07 -24.60
CA ARG A 141 -0.77 0.79 -24.15
C ARG A 141 -0.80 1.08 -22.66
N SER A 142 -2.00 1.02 -22.07
CA SER A 142 -2.24 1.34 -20.69
C SER A 142 -3.42 0.54 -20.16
N ILE A 143 -3.48 0.32 -18.86
CA ILE A 143 -4.66 -0.28 -18.19
C ILE A 143 -5.94 0.53 -18.45
N PHE A 144 -5.83 1.83 -18.72
CA PHE A 144 -6.99 2.68 -19.06
C PHE A 144 -7.64 2.30 -20.38
N ASP A 145 -6.91 1.68 -21.33
CA ASP A 145 -7.45 1.24 -22.61
C ASP A 145 -8.32 -0.03 -22.46
N ALA A 146 -8.13 -0.79 -21.39
CA ALA A 146 -8.75 -2.11 -21.21
C ALA A 146 -10.29 -2.05 -21.23
N LYS A 147 -10.89 -1.01 -20.66
CA LYS A 147 -12.34 -0.83 -20.66
C LYS A 147 -12.89 -0.72 -22.08
N ASP A 148 -12.29 0.13 -22.90
CA ASP A 148 -12.79 0.39 -24.25
C ASP A 148 -12.56 -0.83 -25.17
N ILE A 149 -11.44 -1.53 -25.01
CA ILE A 149 -11.16 -2.79 -25.71
C ILE A 149 -12.24 -3.83 -25.39
N ILE A 150 -12.56 -4.06 -24.12
CA ILE A 150 -13.59 -5.02 -23.70
C ILE A 150 -14.97 -4.62 -24.25
N LEU A 151 -15.36 -3.35 -24.13
CA LEU A 151 -16.65 -2.90 -24.59
C LEU A 151 -16.81 -2.95 -26.11
N ASN A 152 -15.74 -2.76 -26.87
CA ASN A 152 -15.77 -2.87 -28.33
C ASN A 152 -15.86 -4.34 -28.77
N GLY A 153 -15.10 -5.24 -28.16
CA GLY A 153 -15.19 -6.68 -28.41
C GLY A 153 -16.60 -7.24 -28.19
N LEU A 154 -17.28 -6.82 -27.13
CA LEU A 154 -18.67 -7.24 -26.86
C LEU A 154 -19.69 -6.75 -27.89
N LYS A 155 -19.44 -5.62 -28.57
CA LYS A 155 -20.34 -5.09 -29.62
C LYS A 155 -20.21 -5.86 -30.92
N ASP A 156 -19.03 -6.41 -31.22
CA ASP A 156 -18.77 -7.14 -32.47
C ASP A 156 -19.32 -8.56 -32.45
N GLU A 157 -19.54 -9.17 -31.27
CA GLU A 157 -20.17 -10.50 -31.13
C GLU A 157 -21.70 -10.48 -31.40
N HIS A 158 -22.31 -9.33 -31.53
CA HIS A 158 -23.75 -9.21 -31.79
C HIS A 158 -24.07 -8.82 -33.25
N LYS A 159 -23.14 -8.94 -34.17
CA LYS A 159 -23.34 -8.82 -35.62
C LYS A 159 -23.22 -10.18 -36.29
#